data_3f8c38499405331b31997631a06453f7
#
_entry.id   3f8c38499405331b31997631a06453f7
#
_cell.length_a   1.000
_cell.length_b   1.000
_cell.length_c   1.000
_cell.angle_alpha   90.00
_cell.angle_beta   90.00
_cell.angle_gamma   90.00
#
_symmetry.space_group_name_H-M   'P 1'
#
loop_
_entity.id
_entity.type
_entity.pdbx_description
1 polymer ?
#
loop_
_entity_poly.entity_id
_entity_poly.type
_entity_poly.pdbx_seq_one_letter_code
_entity_poly.pdbx_strand_id
1 'polypeptide(L)'
;MMNEIILGTPKPQPRVKAVRRGKHAGVYTPPSADAWRDTLIDGLARHAGKNIDGAFAVKLSFHIKRPKSQWRTGRFSHLLKDSAPEFCTCRSDIDNLSKLVLDVLSKINYWGDDSQVTLLYATKAWADEIHDEGVTIETAVL
;
A
#
# COMPACT_ATOMS: atom_id res chain seq x y z
N MET A 1 0.38 -19.16 -5.69
CA MET A 1 0.75 -18.56 -4.40
C MET A 1 1.81 -17.49 -4.61
N MET A 2 1.73 -16.40 -3.90
CA MET A 2 2.70 -15.29 -3.99
C MET A 2 3.15 -14.94 -2.58
N ASN A 3 4.42 -14.63 -2.44
CA ASN A 3 4.98 -14.00 -1.24
C ASN A 3 6.06 -13.01 -1.70
N GLU A 4 5.72 -11.73 -1.68
CA GLU A 4 6.57 -10.65 -2.18
C GLU A 4 6.73 -9.55 -1.15
N ILE A 5 7.95 -9.01 -1.09
CA ILE A 5 8.24 -7.80 -0.30
C ILE A 5 8.58 -6.70 -1.30
N ILE A 6 7.77 -5.64 -1.30
CA ILE A 6 7.98 -4.48 -2.17
C ILE A 6 8.38 -3.30 -1.28
N LEU A 7 9.62 -2.85 -1.43
CA LEU A 7 10.14 -1.70 -0.70
C LEU A 7 9.76 -0.40 -1.39
N GLY A 8 9.47 0.61 -0.60
CA GLY A 8 9.08 1.93 -1.05
C GLY A 8 8.18 2.61 -0.04
N THR A 9 7.64 3.76 -0.39
CA THR A 9 6.74 4.52 0.46
C THR A 9 5.29 4.19 0.15
N PRO A 10 4.61 3.35 0.95
CA PRO A 10 3.21 3.05 0.72
C PRO A 10 2.34 4.30 0.73
N LYS A 11 1.46 4.39 -0.25
CA LYS A 11 0.48 5.47 -0.40
C LYS A 11 -0.92 4.89 -0.55
N PRO A 12 -1.93 5.55 0.04
CA PRO A 12 -3.31 5.13 -0.14
C PRO A 12 -3.79 5.45 -1.55
N GLN A 13 -4.79 4.69 -2.03
CA GLN A 13 -5.49 5.01 -3.27
C GLN A 13 -6.10 6.41 -3.15
N PRO A 14 -5.76 7.35 -4.07
CA PRO A 14 -6.30 8.70 -4.03
C PRO A 14 -7.81 8.68 -4.30
N ARG A 15 -8.52 9.55 -3.59
CA ARG A 15 -9.93 9.78 -3.89
C ARG A 15 -10.06 10.65 -5.14
N VAL A 16 -10.98 10.27 -6.02
CA VAL A 16 -11.35 11.07 -7.18
C VAL A 16 -11.90 12.42 -6.71
N LYS A 17 -11.40 13.48 -7.30
CA LYS A 17 -11.86 14.85 -7.00
C LYS A 17 -12.71 15.39 -8.12
N ALA A 18 -13.82 16.03 -7.76
CA ALA A 18 -14.63 16.79 -8.70
C ALA A 18 -13.91 18.09 -9.06
N VAL A 19 -13.87 18.40 -10.35
CA VAL A 19 -13.29 19.63 -10.90
C VAL A 19 -14.31 20.32 -11.78
N ARG A 20 -14.49 21.63 -11.58
CA ARG A 20 -15.29 22.47 -12.46
C ARG A 20 -14.36 23.36 -13.27
N ARG A 21 -14.44 23.26 -14.60
CA ARG A 21 -13.76 24.14 -15.55
C ARG A 21 -14.81 24.88 -16.38
N GLY A 22 -15.09 26.14 -16.03
CA GLY A 22 -16.13 26.93 -16.71
C GLY A 22 -17.50 26.28 -16.56
N LYS A 23 -18.16 25.94 -17.68
CA LYS A 23 -19.49 25.27 -17.73
C LYS A 23 -19.40 23.75 -17.64
N HIS A 24 -18.16 23.16 -17.62
CA HIS A 24 -17.96 21.74 -17.61
C HIS A 24 -17.59 21.25 -16.22
N ALA A 25 -18.25 20.17 -15.78
CA ALA A 25 -17.86 19.42 -14.60
C ALA A 25 -17.12 18.15 -15.02
N GLY A 26 -16.06 17.82 -14.32
CA GLY A 26 -15.27 16.62 -14.54
C GLY A 26 -14.74 16.07 -13.24
N VAL A 27 -14.06 14.94 -13.33
CA VAL A 27 -13.39 14.31 -12.20
C VAL A 27 -11.93 14.03 -12.57
N TYR A 28 -11.04 14.10 -11.60
CA TYR A 28 -9.66 13.68 -11.81
C TYR A 28 -9.14 12.94 -10.57
N THR A 29 -8.19 12.05 -10.81
CA THR A 29 -7.49 11.34 -9.75
C THR A 29 -6.17 12.04 -9.47
N PRO A 30 -5.93 12.53 -8.24
CA PRO A 30 -4.64 13.13 -7.90
C PRO A 30 -3.47 12.16 -8.09
N PRO A 31 -2.27 12.65 -8.52
CA PRO A 31 -1.11 11.79 -8.78
C PRO A 31 -0.34 11.38 -7.53
N SER A 32 -0.87 11.59 -6.34
CA SER A 32 -0.16 11.39 -5.05
C SER A 32 0.36 9.98 -4.81
N ALA A 33 -0.22 8.97 -5.47
CA ALA A 33 0.17 7.56 -5.34
C ALA A 33 0.87 7.00 -6.58
N ASP A 34 1.14 7.81 -7.61
CA ASP A 34 1.66 7.31 -8.88
C ASP A 34 3.03 6.64 -8.74
N ALA A 35 3.95 7.25 -7.99
CA ALA A 35 5.27 6.67 -7.75
C ALA A 35 5.19 5.32 -7.02
N TRP A 36 4.33 5.21 -6.02
CA TRP A 36 4.13 3.96 -5.30
C TRP A 36 3.48 2.89 -6.18
N ARG A 37 2.50 3.27 -7.00
CA ARG A 37 1.86 2.37 -7.97
C ARG A 37 2.89 1.82 -8.96
N ASP A 38 3.76 2.66 -9.50
CA ASP A 38 4.82 2.25 -10.42
C ASP A 38 5.81 1.30 -9.73
N THR A 39 6.18 1.57 -8.48
CA THR A 39 7.03 0.68 -7.68
C THR A 39 6.39 -0.70 -7.49
N LEU A 40 5.08 -0.75 -7.21
CA LEU A 40 4.34 -2.00 -7.10
C LEU A 40 4.29 -2.77 -8.44
N ILE A 41 4.00 -2.07 -9.53
CA ILE A 41 3.96 -2.68 -10.87
C ILE A 41 5.31 -3.29 -11.22
N ASP A 42 6.41 -2.57 -11.01
CA ASP A 42 7.76 -3.05 -11.28
C ASP A 42 8.13 -4.23 -10.39
N GLY A 43 7.84 -4.14 -9.11
CA GLY A 43 8.14 -5.21 -8.14
C GLY A 43 7.31 -6.48 -8.33
N LEU A 44 6.13 -6.37 -8.95
CA LEU A 44 5.23 -7.48 -9.22
C LEU A 44 5.26 -7.96 -10.67
N ALA A 45 6.15 -7.42 -11.51
CA ALA A 45 6.17 -7.67 -12.95
C ALA A 45 6.25 -9.17 -13.31
N ARG A 46 6.97 -9.98 -12.52
CA ARG A 46 7.09 -11.43 -12.75
C ARG A 46 5.77 -12.20 -12.55
N HIS A 47 4.78 -11.56 -11.94
CA HIS A 47 3.45 -12.12 -11.72
C HIS A 47 2.42 -11.64 -12.73
N ALA A 48 2.79 -10.72 -13.62
CA ALA A 48 1.89 -10.15 -14.61
C ALA A 48 1.39 -11.21 -15.60
N GLY A 49 0.13 -11.12 -15.98
CA GLY A 49 -0.48 -11.98 -16.99
C GLY A 49 -0.76 -13.42 -16.57
N LYS A 50 -0.64 -13.74 -15.28
CA LYS A 50 -0.92 -15.10 -14.80
C LYS A 50 -2.40 -15.49 -14.90
N ASN A 51 -3.30 -14.52 -14.80
CA ASN A 51 -4.76 -14.71 -14.89
C ASN A 51 -5.27 -15.92 -14.08
N ILE A 52 -4.87 -15.98 -12.82
CA ILE A 52 -5.20 -17.13 -11.97
C ILE A 52 -6.68 -17.08 -11.62
N ASP A 53 -7.39 -18.18 -11.88
CA ASP A 53 -8.79 -18.36 -11.51
C ASP A 53 -8.94 -18.79 -10.06
N GLY A 54 -10.15 -18.60 -9.53
CA GLY A 54 -10.53 -19.07 -8.22
C GLY A 54 -10.66 -17.96 -7.19
N ALA A 55 -10.97 -18.35 -5.96
CA ALA A 55 -11.08 -17.44 -4.83
C ALA A 55 -9.71 -17.28 -4.16
N PHE A 56 -9.42 -16.08 -3.68
CA PHE A 56 -8.15 -15.77 -3.05
C PHE A 56 -8.29 -15.38 -1.57
N ALA A 57 -7.32 -15.83 -0.79
CA ALA A 57 -6.94 -15.22 0.47
C ALA A 57 -5.74 -14.30 0.23
N VAL A 58 -5.81 -13.06 0.74
CA VAL A 58 -4.75 -12.07 0.60
C VAL A 58 -4.37 -11.53 1.98
N LYS A 59 -3.07 -11.47 2.24
CA LYS A 59 -2.54 -10.82 3.44
C LYS A 59 -1.59 -9.70 3.01
N LEU A 60 -1.82 -8.52 3.53
CA LEU A 60 -1.02 -7.32 3.29
C LEU A 60 -0.46 -6.81 4.60
N SER A 61 0.86 -6.68 4.68
CA SER A 61 1.54 -6.14 5.86
C SER A 61 2.28 -4.88 5.44
N PHE A 62 1.71 -3.71 5.78
CA PHE A 62 2.30 -2.41 5.47
C PHE A 62 3.22 -1.98 6.60
N HIS A 63 4.41 -1.51 6.24
CA HIS A 63 5.37 -0.89 7.14
C HIS A 63 5.60 0.55 6.70
N ILE A 64 5.29 1.48 7.57
CA ILE A 64 5.30 2.92 7.30
C ILE A 64 6.44 3.57 8.09
N LYS A 65 7.24 4.37 7.42
CA LYS A 65 8.34 5.10 8.07
C LYS A 65 7.80 6.08 9.10
N ARG A 66 8.38 6.06 10.30
CA ARG A 66 8.06 7.05 11.33
C ARG A 66 8.48 8.45 10.89
N PRO A 67 7.65 9.48 11.10
CA PRO A 67 8.05 10.86 10.82
C PRO A 67 9.17 11.31 11.77
N LYS A 68 9.98 12.24 11.32
CA LYS A 68 11.09 12.80 12.12
C LYS A 68 10.64 13.37 13.46
N SER A 69 9.42 13.88 13.54
CA SER A 69 8.83 14.43 14.77
C SER A 69 8.71 13.43 15.92
N GLN A 70 8.76 12.13 15.64
CA GLN A 70 8.71 11.06 16.64
C GLN A 70 10.08 10.66 17.19
N TRP A 71 11.15 11.19 16.60
CA TRP A 71 12.52 10.91 17.00
C TRP A 71 13.11 12.06 17.82
N ARG A 72 14.01 11.72 18.74
CA ARG A 72 14.79 12.73 19.49
C ARG A 72 15.73 13.48 18.55
N THR A 73 16.26 14.61 19.00
CA THR A 73 17.17 15.46 18.23
C THR A 73 18.61 15.34 18.72
N GLY A 74 19.56 15.85 17.92
CA GLY A 74 20.97 15.86 18.25
C GLY A 74 21.58 14.46 18.32
N ARG A 75 22.45 14.24 19.30
CA ARG A 75 23.13 12.94 19.48
C ARG A 75 22.20 11.77 19.83
N PHE A 76 20.97 12.07 20.24
CA PHE A 76 19.94 11.06 20.57
C PHE A 76 18.94 10.83 19.44
N SER A 77 19.23 11.31 18.22
CA SER A 77 18.34 11.21 17.06
C SER A 77 18.00 9.78 16.62
N HIS A 78 18.73 8.79 17.11
CA HIS A 78 18.46 7.36 16.89
C HIS A 78 17.46 6.77 17.88
N LEU A 79 17.00 7.56 18.86
CA LEU A 79 16.03 7.15 19.87
C LEU A 79 14.68 7.79 19.63
N LEU A 80 13.61 7.02 19.90
CA LEU A 80 12.25 7.55 19.86
C LEU A 80 11.98 8.45 21.06
N LYS A 81 11.15 9.46 20.84
CA LYS A 81 10.56 10.23 21.94
C LYS A 81 9.63 9.33 22.76
N ASP A 82 9.49 9.62 24.04
CA ASP A 82 8.55 8.92 24.94
C ASP A 82 7.10 9.06 24.46
N SER A 83 6.78 10.18 23.79
CA SER A 83 5.46 10.44 23.20
C SER A 83 5.22 9.74 21.85
N ALA A 84 6.21 9.07 21.28
CA ALA A 84 6.05 8.36 20.00
C ALA A 84 5.03 7.24 20.14
N PRO A 85 4.00 7.19 19.27
CA PRO A 85 2.97 6.17 19.37
C PRO A 85 3.52 4.78 19.03
N GLU A 86 3.07 3.78 19.78
CA GLU A 86 3.42 2.37 19.52
C GLU A 86 2.78 1.89 18.22
N PHE A 87 1.48 2.17 18.05
CA PHE A 87 0.72 1.76 16.88
C PHE A 87 0.73 2.81 15.78
N CYS A 88 0.74 2.36 14.53
CA CYS A 88 0.77 3.22 13.35
C CYS A 88 -0.63 3.77 13.04
N THR A 89 -0.98 4.87 13.69
CA THR A 89 -2.23 5.61 13.47
C THR A 89 -2.05 6.79 12.49
N CYS A 90 -1.17 6.62 11.52
CA CYS A 90 -0.92 7.64 10.50
C CYS A 90 -2.14 7.87 9.59
N ARG A 91 -2.12 8.97 8.85
CA ARG A 91 -3.26 9.39 7.99
C ARG A 91 -3.60 8.43 6.85
N SER A 92 -2.67 7.58 6.45
CA SER A 92 -2.94 6.60 5.40
C SER A 92 -3.89 5.53 5.92
N ASP A 93 -5.12 5.55 5.43
CA ASP A 93 -6.15 4.58 5.80
C ASP A 93 -5.78 3.19 5.28
N ILE A 94 -5.91 2.18 6.13
CA ILE A 94 -5.52 0.80 5.79
C ILE A 94 -6.34 0.22 4.63
N ASP A 95 -7.61 0.58 4.52
CA ASP A 95 -8.48 0.16 3.42
C ASP A 95 -8.02 0.77 2.08
N ASN A 96 -7.66 2.05 2.05
CA ASN A 96 -7.15 2.71 0.85
C ASN A 96 -5.73 2.26 0.47
N LEU A 97 -4.89 1.93 1.46
CA LEU A 97 -3.59 1.29 1.20
C LEU A 97 -3.78 -0.07 0.55
N SER A 98 -4.70 -0.88 1.06
CA SER A 98 -5.02 -2.20 0.54
C SER A 98 -5.63 -2.12 -0.85
N LYS A 99 -6.56 -1.19 -1.07
CA LYS A 99 -7.22 -0.99 -2.36
C LYS A 99 -6.21 -0.76 -3.48
N LEU A 100 -5.21 0.07 -3.27
CA LEU A 100 -4.21 0.35 -4.30
C LEU A 100 -3.44 -0.91 -4.69
N VAL A 101 -3.06 -1.75 -3.73
CA VAL A 101 -2.36 -3.02 -4.01
C VAL A 101 -3.27 -3.97 -4.80
N LEU A 102 -4.54 -4.11 -4.39
CA LEU A 102 -5.50 -4.98 -5.11
C LEU A 102 -5.75 -4.48 -6.53
N ASP A 103 -5.89 -3.15 -6.72
CA ASP A 103 -6.05 -2.54 -8.03
C ASP A 103 -4.83 -2.81 -8.94
N VAL A 104 -3.61 -2.76 -8.40
CA VAL A 104 -2.39 -3.08 -9.15
C VAL A 104 -2.37 -4.54 -9.56
N LEU A 105 -2.71 -5.46 -8.65
CA LEU A 105 -2.77 -6.89 -8.98
C LEU A 105 -3.78 -7.20 -10.09
N SER A 106 -4.91 -6.51 -10.09
CA SER A 106 -5.90 -6.59 -11.19
C SER A 106 -5.34 -5.99 -12.48
N LYS A 107 -4.68 -4.83 -12.40
CA LYS A 107 -4.12 -4.13 -13.55
C LYS A 107 -3.03 -4.94 -14.27
N ILE A 108 -2.21 -5.66 -13.52
CA ILE A 108 -1.17 -6.52 -14.11
C ILE A 108 -1.71 -7.90 -14.55
N ASN A 109 -3.01 -8.12 -14.43
CA ASN A 109 -3.66 -9.40 -14.72
C ASN A 109 -3.07 -10.57 -13.93
N TYR A 110 -2.80 -10.37 -12.64
CA TYR A 110 -2.46 -11.46 -11.73
C TYR A 110 -3.66 -12.38 -11.53
N TRP A 111 -4.82 -11.80 -11.39
CA TRP A 111 -6.16 -12.41 -11.44
C TRP A 111 -7.04 -11.65 -12.43
N GLY A 112 -8.27 -12.11 -12.63
CA GLY A 112 -9.21 -11.42 -13.53
C GLY A 112 -9.76 -10.12 -12.92
N ASP A 113 -10.09 -10.16 -11.62
CA ASP A 113 -10.70 -9.05 -10.92
C ASP A 113 -10.50 -9.19 -9.41
N ASP A 114 -10.46 -8.09 -8.67
CA ASP A 114 -10.32 -8.09 -7.22
C ASP A 114 -11.54 -8.67 -6.47
N SER A 115 -12.67 -8.85 -7.17
CA SER A 115 -13.83 -9.59 -6.66
C SER A 115 -13.54 -11.07 -6.33
N GLN A 116 -12.44 -11.61 -6.85
CA GLN A 116 -11.95 -12.94 -6.50
C GLN A 116 -11.38 -13.00 -5.07
N VAL A 117 -11.08 -11.86 -4.46
CA VAL A 117 -10.58 -11.82 -3.07
C VAL A 117 -11.74 -12.01 -2.11
N THR A 118 -11.74 -13.13 -1.40
CA THR A 118 -12.78 -13.50 -0.42
C THR A 118 -12.33 -13.36 1.02
N LEU A 119 -11.01 -13.41 1.25
CA LEU A 119 -10.39 -13.16 2.55
C LEU A 119 -9.30 -12.10 2.39
N LEU A 120 -9.42 -11.02 3.11
CA LEU A 120 -8.42 -9.97 3.17
C LEU A 120 -8.01 -9.72 4.62
N TYR A 121 -6.73 -9.91 4.91
CA TYR A 121 -6.12 -9.55 6.18
C TYR A 121 -5.08 -8.47 5.92
N ALA A 122 -5.24 -7.31 6.54
CA ALA A 122 -4.33 -6.20 6.35
C ALA A 122 -3.87 -5.62 7.70
N THR A 123 -2.60 -5.33 7.80
CA THR A 123 -1.98 -4.68 8.95
C THR A 123 -1.19 -3.46 8.52
N LYS A 124 -1.08 -2.51 9.43
CA LYS A 124 -0.30 -1.31 9.27
C LYS A 124 0.53 -1.10 10.54
N ALA A 125 1.84 -1.10 10.39
CA ALA A 125 2.79 -0.94 11.50
C ALA A 125 3.89 0.05 11.10
N TRP A 126 4.64 0.54 12.09
CA TRP A 126 5.82 1.35 11.82
C TRP A 126 6.94 0.48 11.27
N ALA A 127 7.67 1.01 10.29
CA ALA A 127 8.94 0.43 9.88
C ALA A 127 9.93 0.48 11.05
N ASP A 128 10.79 -0.52 11.15
CA ASP A 128 11.77 -0.66 12.22
C ASP A 128 13.09 -1.25 11.67
N GLU A 129 13.97 -1.71 12.55
CA GLU A 129 15.26 -2.30 12.15
C GLU A 129 15.11 -3.64 11.41
N ILE A 130 13.98 -4.34 11.62
CA ILE A 130 13.70 -5.66 11.03
C ILE A 130 12.86 -5.53 9.77
N HIS A 131 11.94 -4.56 9.76
CA HIS A 131 10.95 -4.35 8.71
C HIS A 131 11.15 -3.01 8.04
N ASP A 132 11.68 -3.02 6.82
CA ASP A 132 11.83 -1.81 6.01
C ASP A 132 10.48 -1.26 5.56
N GLU A 133 10.44 0.03 5.24
CA GLU A 133 9.27 0.68 4.67
C GLU A 133 8.85 -0.01 3.38
N GLY A 134 7.57 -0.37 3.30
CA GLY A 134 7.03 -1.05 2.13
C GLY A 134 5.80 -1.91 2.47
N VAL A 135 5.56 -2.93 1.66
CA VAL A 135 4.49 -3.90 1.86
C VAL A 135 4.96 -5.32 1.63
N THR A 136 4.53 -6.23 2.48
CA THR A 136 4.62 -7.67 2.21
C THR A 136 3.25 -8.14 1.71
N ILE A 137 3.25 -8.82 0.57
CA ILE A 137 2.03 -9.31 -0.11
C ILE A 137 2.09 -10.83 -0.13
N GLU A 138 1.13 -11.47 0.52
CA GLU A 138 0.98 -12.92 0.51
C GLU A 138 -0.38 -13.27 -0.08
N THR A 139 -0.42 -14.17 -1.04
CA THR A 139 -1.67 -14.63 -1.64
C THR A 139 -1.72 -16.15 -1.69
N ALA A 140 -2.92 -16.70 -1.53
CA ALA A 140 -3.18 -18.12 -1.70
C ALA A 140 -4.52 -18.32 -2.40
N VAL A 141 -4.59 -19.30 -3.30
CA VAL A 141 -5.86 -19.77 -3.89
C VAL A 141 -6.53 -20.69 -2.89
N LEU A 142 -7.80 -20.45 -2.66
CA LEU A 142 -8.64 -21.23 -1.73
C LEU A 142 -9.23 -22.48 -2.38
#